data_8a8607319087484391f40c6d3e6c16f7
#
_entry.id   8a8607319087484391f40c6d3e6c16f7
#
_cell.length_a   1.000
_cell.length_b   1.000
_cell.length_c   1.000
_cell.angle_alpha   90.00
_cell.angle_beta   90.00
_cell.angle_gamma   90.00
#
_symmetry.space_group_name_H-M   'P 1'
#
loop_
_entity.id
_entity.type
_entity.pdbx_description
1 polymer ?
#
loop_
_entity_poly.entity_id
_entity_poly.type
_entity_poly.pdbx_seq_one_letter_code
_entity_poly.pdbx_strand_id
1 'polypeptide(L)'
;SWCILLEIGMSKKLVMIGLLFALFAGLMAQENATKGKLGRGVALHDVIIYGKRPLKEIGAQKTAFDSTQLKENISLSMADVLTYNSSIFVKNYGRATLSTVSFRGTSPSHTQVTWNGMRINNPMLGMTDFSMIPSYFIDDASLLHGTSSVNETGGGLGGLVKMTTKPANADGFGLQYIQGVGSFNSFDEFLRLTYGNRHWQVSTRAVLSTSPNNYTYSNHDKKENIYDENMNIIDQYYPIEENKSGAYQDFHFLQEAYYNTGTGHRLGLNAWYIQSKRELPMLTTDYADNTAFENVQREQTFRGVLSWDFLRSQYKVAAKAGYIYTYMAYDYKRDVGNGTMANMTESRSKVNTAYAQAE
;
A
#
# COMPACT_ATOMS: atom_id res chain seq x y z
N SER A 1 16.74 -17.84 -7.38
CA SER A 1 16.15 -16.51 -7.06
C SER A 1 15.97 -15.60 -8.27
N TRP A 2 16.75 -15.69 -9.34
CA TRP A 2 16.53 -14.94 -10.60
C TRP A 2 15.36 -15.48 -11.43
N CYS A 3 15.00 -16.76 -11.29
CA CYS A 3 13.85 -17.36 -11.98
C CYS A 3 12.49 -16.82 -11.52
N ILE A 4 12.34 -16.42 -10.27
CA ILE A 4 11.06 -15.94 -9.70
C ILE A 4 10.68 -14.57 -10.31
N LEU A 5 11.64 -13.72 -10.63
CA LEU A 5 11.39 -12.43 -11.30
C LEU A 5 10.89 -12.55 -12.74
N LEU A 6 11.20 -13.68 -13.40
CA LEU A 6 10.78 -13.96 -14.78
C LEU A 6 9.34 -14.48 -14.87
N GLU A 7 8.83 -15.14 -13.83
CA GLU A 7 7.43 -15.64 -13.79
C GLU A 7 6.40 -14.55 -13.44
N ILE A 8 6.83 -13.41 -12.89
CA ILE A 8 5.93 -12.30 -12.51
C ILE A 8 5.32 -11.58 -13.74
N GLY A 9 5.62 -11.98 -14.95
CA GLY A 9 5.07 -11.35 -16.16
C GLY A 9 5.43 -9.86 -16.29
N MET A 10 6.49 -9.43 -15.59
CA MET A 10 7.03 -8.09 -15.76
C MET A 10 7.59 -7.94 -17.17
N SER A 11 7.00 -7.02 -17.92
CA SER A 11 7.52 -6.71 -19.26
C SER A 11 9.00 -6.33 -19.14
N LYS A 12 9.85 -6.92 -19.97
CA LYS A 12 11.31 -6.63 -20.03
C LYS A 12 11.61 -5.12 -20.07
N LYS A 13 10.64 -4.31 -20.52
CA LYS A 13 10.71 -2.85 -20.56
C LYS A 13 10.68 -2.21 -19.16
N LEU A 14 9.97 -2.77 -18.19
CA LEU A 14 9.88 -2.25 -16.81
C LEU A 14 11.15 -2.53 -16.01
N VAL A 15 11.73 -3.71 -16.17
CA VAL A 15 13.05 -4.05 -15.59
C VAL A 15 14.14 -3.14 -16.17
N MET A 16 14.06 -2.85 -17.46
CA MET A 16 15.00 -1.96 -18.14
C MET A 16 14.87 -0.50 -17.70
N ILE A 17 13.65 -0.03 -17.41
CA ILE A 17 13.41 1.30 -16.87
C ILE A 17 13.93 1.42 -15.43
N GLY A 18 13.72 0.42 -14.58
CA GLY A 18 14.28 0.37 -13.23
C GLY A 18 15.80 0.34 -13.21
N LEU A 19 16.42 -0.43 -14.09
CA LEU A 19 17.88 -0.47 -14.29
C LEU A 19 18.44 0.84 -14.87
N LEU A 20 17.75 1.49 -15.79
CA LEU A 20 18.12 2.81 -16.32
C LEU A 20 18.07 3.90 -15.24
N PHE A 21 17.06 3.89 -14.36
CA PHE A 21 16.98 4.82 -13.22
C PHE A 21 18.07 4.55 -12.18
N ALA A 22 18.38 3.29 -11.90
CA ALA A 22 19.48 2.92 -11.00
C ALA A 22 20.87 3.31 -11.58
N LEU A 23 21.05 3.15 -12.88
CA LEU A 23 22.28 3.60 -13.60
C LEU A 23 22.39 5.14 -13.61
N PHE A 24 21.29 5.87 -13.78
CA PHE A 24 21.30 7.34 -13.72
C PHE A 24 21.62 7.86 -12.32
N ALA A 25 21.11 7.21 -11.27
CA ALA A 25 21.47 7.51 -9.88
C ALA A 25 22.97 7.19 -9.62
N GLY A 26 23.50 6.12 -10.20
CA GLY A 26 24.91 5.75 -10.10
C GLY A 26 25.87 6.72 -10.80
N LEU A 27 25.47 7.27 -11.94
CA LEU A 27 26.29 8.26 -12.70
C LEU A 27 26.39 9.61 -11.98
N MET A 28 25.33 10.01 -11.23
CA MET A 28 25.36 11.24 -10.43
C MET A 28 26.15 11.08 -9.11
N ALA A 29 26.40 9.85 -8.66
CA ALA A 29 27.14 9.58 -7.43
C ALA A 29 28.66 9.66 -7.60
N GLN A 30 29.20 9.69 -8.83
CA GLN A 30 30.63 9.59 -9.08
C GLN A 30 31.41 10.91 -9.00
N GLU A 31 30.74 12.05 -8.76
CA GLU A 31 31.38 13.35 -8.90
C GLU A 31 31.78 14.07 -7.59
N ASN A 32 31.75 13.46 -6.42
CA ASN A 32 32.32 14.14 -5.23
C ASN A 32 32.70 13.21 -4.07
N ALA A 33 33.74 12.39 -4.25
CA ALA A 33 34.47 11.82 -3.13
C ALA A 33 35.59 12.76 -2.65
N THR A 34 35.24 13.91 -2.13
CA THR A 34 36.18 14.78 -1.41
C THR A 34 36.10 14.47 0.07
N LYS A 35 37.21 14.01 0.63
CA LYS A 35 37.42 13.72 2.05
C LYS A 35 37.07 14.95 2.92
N GLY A 36 35.88 14.92 3.54
CA GLY A 36 35.49 15.86 4.57
C GLY A 36 36.20 15.56 5.90
N LYS A 37 36.98 16.50 6.41
CA LYS A 37 37.51 16.48 7.78
C LYS A 37 36.35 16.40 8.77
N LEU A 38 36.46 15.51 9.76
CA LEU A 38 35.57 15.50 10.94
C LEU A 38 35.54 16.87 11.57
N GLY A 39 34.51 17.64 11.32
CA GLY A 39 34.23 18.91 11.93
C GLY A 39 33.67 18.72 13.35
N ARG A 40 34.12 19.53 14.29
CA ARG A 40 33.57 19.63 15.65
C ARG A 40 32.04 19.70 15.61
N GLY A 41 31.36 18.87 16.40
CA GLY A 41 29.92 18.93 16.55
C GLY A 41 29.51 20.34 17.03
N VAL A 42 28.74 21.01 16.20
CA VAL A 42 28.08 22.26 16.56
C VAL A 42 26.78 21.85 17.25
N ALA A 43 26.67 22.14 18.56
CA ALA A 43 25.41 22.02 19.26
C ALA A 43 24.42 23.00 18.63
N LEU A 44 23.44 22.49 17.91
CA LEU A 44 22.33 23.29 17.42
C LEU A 44 21.40 23.58 18.60
N HIS A 45 21.06 24.87 18.76
CA HIS A 45 20.02 25.27 19.70
C HIS A 45 18.71 24.59 19.27
N ASP A 46 17.95 24.10 20.24
CA ASP A 46 16.61 23.54 20.00
C ASP A 46 15.74 24.58 19.28
N VAL A 47 15.46 24.33 18.01
CA VAL A 47 14.50 25.13 17.27
C VAL A 47 13.10 24.60 17.61
N ILE A 48 12.44 25.24 18.56
CA ILE A 48 11.03 24.95 18.87
C ILE A 48 10.20 25.52 17.74
N ILE A 49 9.81 24.66 16.80
CA ILE A 49 8.88 25.02 15.75
C ILE A 49 7.46 24.94 16.33
N TYR A 50 6.89 26.08 16.69
CA TYR A 50 5.46 26.18 16.97
C TYR A 50 4.70 25.98 15.64
N GLY A 51 4.38 24.74 15.30
CA GLY A 51 3.55 24.43 14.15
C GLY A 51 2.14 24.98 14.39
N LYS A 52 1.78 26.10 13.76
CA LYS A 52 0.38 26.52 13.70
C LYS A 52 -0.39 25.49 12.89
N ARG A 53 -1.50 24.98 13.47
CA ARG A 53 -2.41 24.11 12.76
C ARG A 53 -2.88 24.81 11.48
N PRO A 54 -2.82 24.18 10.30
CA PRO A 54 -3.35 24.80 9.09
C PRO A 54 -4.80 25.22 9.30
N LEU A 55 -5.19 26.38 8.80
CA LEU A 55 -6.56 26.90 8.91
C LEU A 55 -7.61 25.87 8.47
N LYS A 56 -7.28 25.07 7.49
CA LYS A 56 -8.10 23.95 6.97
C LYS A 56 -8.36 22.83 7.99
N GLU A 57 -7.53 22.70 9.03
CA GLU A 57 -7.66 21.67 10.06
C GLU A 57 -8.21 22.23 11.39
N ILE A 58 -8.53 23.53 11.45
CA ILE A 58 -9.13 24.15 12.64
C ILE A 58 -10.56 23.62 12.81
N GLY A 59 -10.86 23.09 14.00
CA GLY A 59 -12.16 22.48 14.32
C GLY A 59 -12.29 21.00 13.90
N ALA A 60 -11.29 20.42 13.23
CA ALA A 60 -11.24 19.01 12.89
C ALA A 60 -10.67 18.18 14.05
N GLN A 61 -11.36 17.07 14.38
CA GLN A 61 -10.73 16.03 15.17
C GLN A 61 -9.73 15.29 14.29
N LYS A 62 -8.43 15.35 14.66
CA LYS A 62 -7.34 14.71 13.93
C LYS A 62 -6.67 13.66 14.81
N THR A 63 -6.56 12.45 14.30
CA THR A 63 -5.71 11.39 14.85
C THR A 63 -4.49 11.24 13.93
N ALA A 64 -3.30 11.46 14.43
CA ALA A 64 -2.05 11.28 13.67
C ALA A 64 -1.36 10.00 14.12
N PHE A 65 -0.73 9.31 13.20
CA PHE A 65 0.11 8.14 13.43
C PHE A 65 1.57 8.56 13.33
N ASP A 66 2.37 8.18 14.31
CA ASP A 66 3.80 8.43 14.28
C ASP A 66 4.55 7.41 13.40
N SER A 67 5.82 7.69 13.14
CA SER A 67 6.65 6.82 12.31
C SER A 67 6.92 5.46 12.96
N THR A 68 6.85 5.34 14.29
CA THR A 68 7.02 4.09 15.03
C THR A 68 5.85 3.16 14.77
N GLN A 69 4.61 3.69 14.87
CA GLN A 69 3.40 2.94 14.58
C GLN A 69 3.33 2.46 13.12
N LEU A 70 3.78 3.30 12.17
CA LEU A 70 3.80 2.95 10.74
C LEU A 70 4.87 1.92 10.39
N LYS A 71 5.96 1.85 11.15
CA LYS A 71 7.14 1.02 10.87
C LYS A 71 7.41 -0.03 11.96
N GLU A 72 6.39 -0.41 12.69
CA GLU A 72 6.49 -1.41 13.76
C GLU A 72 6.85 -2.79 13.20
N ASN A 73 6.21 -3.19 12.13
CA ASN A 73 6.45 -4.47 11.48
C ASN A 73 6.27 -4.36 9.96
N ILE A 74 7.20 -4.97 9.21
CA ILE A 74 7.18 -4.96 7.75
C ILE A 74 5.94 -5.65 7.16
N SER A 75 5.38 -6.63 7.84
CA SER A 75 4.20 -7.36 7.36
C SER A 75 2.88 -6.60 7.54
N LEU A 76 2.89 -5.44 8.23
CA LEU A 76 1.69 -4.65 8.45
C LEU A 76 1.28 -3.86 7.21
N SER A 77 0.01 -3.96 6.88
CA SER A 77 -0.68 -3.06 5.96
C SER A 77 -1.21 -1.83 6.70
N MET A 78 -1.66 -0.83 5.95
CA MET A 78 -2.36 0.30 6.55
C MET A 78 -3.67 -0.11 7.23
N ALA A 79 -4.32 -1.21 6.81
CA ALA A 79 -5.48 -1.75 7.50
C ALA A 79 -5.13 -2.16 8.93
N ASP A 80 -4.00 -2.83 9.13
CA ASP A 80 -3.54 -3.29 10.44
C ASP A 80 -3.18 -2.10 11.34
N VAL A 81 -2.43 -1.12 10.81
CA VAL A 81 -2.07 0.10 11.55
C VAL A 81 -3.32 0.84 12.03
N LEU A 82 -4.32 0.98 11.15
CA LEU A 82 -5.58 1.64 11.49
C LEU A 82 -6.38 0.86 12.53
N THR A 83 -6.38 -0.47 12.45
CA THR A 83 -7.07 -1.34 13.41
C THR A 83 -6.48 -1.25 14.80
N TYR A 84 -5.15 -1.27 14.92
CA TYR A 84 -4.47 -1.30 16.21
C TYR A 84 -4.34 0.08 16.86
N ASN A 85 -4.27 1.14 16.07
CA ASN A 85 -3.91 2.47 16.55
C ASN A 85 -5.02 3.53 16.41
N SER A 86 -6.27 3.11 16.08
CA SER A 86 -7.38 4.05 15.97
C SER A 86 -8.70 3.47 16.45
N SER A 87 -9.70 4.34 16.65
CA SER A 87 -11.06 3.97 17.02
C SER A 87 -12.00 3.82 15.82
N ILE A 88 -11.51 3.88 14.59
CA ILE A 88 -12.35 3.69 13.42
C ILE A 88 -12.61 2.21 13.17
N PHE A 89 -13.76 1.93 12.56
CA PHE A 89 -14.11 0.55 12.21
C PHE A 89 -13.36 0.13 10.94
N VAL A 90 -12.53 -0.90 11.05
CA VAL A 90 -11.86 -1.56 9.92
C VAL A 90 -12.49 -2.92 9.71
N LYS A 91 -13.15 -3.11 8.57
CA LYS A 91 -13.66 -4.41 8.17
C LYS A 91 -12.55 -5.12 7.39
N ASN A 92 -12.03 -6.19 7.97
CA ASN A 92 -10.93 -6.97 7.40
C ASN A 92 -11.38 -8.43 7.23
N TYR A 93 -11.15 -8.99 6.05
CA TYR A 93 -11.48 -10.38 5.72
C TYR A 93 -10.26 -11.32 5.76
N GLY A 94 -9.14 -10.87 6.28
CA GLY A 94 -7.89 -11.60 6.37
C GLY A 94 -6.75 -10.95 5.57
N ARG A 95 -5.56 -11.53 5.67
CA ARG A 95 -4.37 -11.00 5.01
C ARG A 95 -4.55 -11.02 3.49
N ALA A 96 -4.16 -9.93 2.81
CA ALA A 96 -4.28 -9.72 1.37
C ALA A 96 -5.70 -9.86 0.81
N THR A 97 -6.73 -9.87 1.65
CA THR A 97 -8.12 -9.75 1.25
C THR A 97 -8.62 -8.32 1.45
N LEU A 98 -9.82 -8.04 0.95
CA LEU A 98 -10.38 -6.69 1.04
C LEU A 98 -10.43 -6.18 2.48
N SER A 99 -9.81 -5.02 2.73
CA SER A 99 -9.87 -4.32 4.01
C SER A 99 -10.36 -2.89 3.81
N THR A 100 -11.50 -2.57 4.40
CA THR A 100 -12.17 -1.28 4.23
C THR A 100 -12.34 -0.55 5.54
N VAL A 101 -12.38 0.76 5.47
CA VAL A 101 -12.45 1.66 6.63
C VAL A 101 -13.75 2.43 6.60
N SER A 102 -14.40 2.52 7.77
CA SER A 102 -15.64 3.28 7.97
C SER A 102 -15.55 4.18 9.19
N PHE A 103 -15.91 5.46 9.01
CA PHE A 103 -16.00 6.42 10.10
C PHE A 103 -17.43 6.45 10.66
N ARG A 104 -17.58 6.29 11.97
CA ARG A 104 -18.87 6.50 12.68
C ARG A 104 -20.07 5.83 12.01
N GLY A 105 -19.91 4.60 11.52
CA GLY A 105 -20.98 3.83 10.88
C GLY A 105 -21.35 4.25 9.45
N THR A 106 -20.56 5.12 8.81
CA THR A 106 -20.76 5.44 7.38
C THR A 106 -20.27 4.30 6.48
N SER A 107 -20.72 4.29 5.22
CA SER A 107 -20.20 3.34 4.24
C SER A 107 -18.72 3.59 3.95
N PRO A 108 -17.92 2.56 3.64
CA PRO A 108 -16.52 2.71 3.19
C PRO A 108 -16.34 3.63 1.98
N SER A 109 -17.36 3.74 1.11
CA SER A 109 -17.36 4.64 -0.04
C SER A 109 -17.45 6.12 0.36
N HIS A 110 -17.91 6.42 1.57
CA HIS A 110 -17.94 7.77 2.13
C HIS A 110 -16.61 8.18 2.79
N THR A 111 -15.66 7.23 2.90
CA THR A 111 -14.31 7.50 3.39
C THR A 111 -13.43 7.92 2.23
N GLN A 112 -12.95 9.14 2.28
CA GLN A 112 -11.96 9.62 1.32
C GLN A 112 -10.56 9.19 1.74
N VAL A 113 -9.74 8.81 0.79
CA VAL A 113 -8.34 8.44 1.03
C VAL A 113 -7.46 9.21 0.07
N THR A 114 -6.43 9.86 0.62
CA THR A 114 -5.47 10.62 -0.19
C THR A 114 -4.04 10.16 0.05
N TRP A 115 -3.25 10.18 -1.02
CA TRP A 115 -1.81 10.03 -0.99
C TRP A 115 -1.15 11.24 -1.65
N ASN A 116 -0.29 11.94 -0.90
CA ASN A 116 0.36 13.20 -1.29
C ASN A 116 -0.62 14.29 -1.79
N GLY A 117 -1.85 14.27 -1.27
CA GLY A 117 -2.94 15.18 -1.64
C GLY A 117 -3.80 14.70 -2.82
N MET A 118 -3.45 13.61 -3.47
CA MET A 118 -4.22 13.01 -4.56
C MET A 118 -5.16 11.93 -4.03
N ARG A 119 -6.44 11.98 -4.40
CA ARG A 119 -7.42 10.96 -4.03
C ARG A 119 -7.09 9.63 -4.71
N ILE A 120 -7.04 8.56 -3.91
CA ILE A 120 -6.66 7.21 -4.38
C ILE A 120 -7.76 6.16 -4.22
N ASN A 121 -8.99 6.57 -3.88
CA ASN A 121 -10.13 5.65 -3.89
C ASN A 121 -10.26 5.00 -5.27
N ASN A 122 -10.44 3.67 -5.28
CA ASN A 122 -10.65 2.94 -6.54
C ASN A 122 -11.97 3.42 -7.19
N PRO A 123 -11.95 3.96 -8.41
CA PRO A 123 -13.14 4.53 -9.03
C PRO A 123 -14.22 3.50 -9.37
N MET A 124 -13.86 2.21 -9.48
CA MET A 124 -14.81 1.12 -9.72
C MET A 124 -15.54 0.70 -8.44
N LEU A 125 -14.80 0.63 -7.33
CA LEU A 125 -15.34 0.18 -6.04
C LEU A 125 -15.85 1.36 -5.19
N GLY A 126 -15.47 2.60 -5.52
CA GLY A 126 -15.75 3.79 -4.72
C GLY A 126 -14.99 3.85 -3.38
N MET A 127 -14.24 2.84 -3.03
CA MET A 127 -13.53 2.67 -1.77
C MET A 127 -12.05 2.34 -1.98
N THR A 128 -11.26 2.37 -0.91
CA THR A 128 -9.85 1.97 -0.93
C THR A 128 -9.70 0.66 -0.19
N ASP A 129 -8.95 -0.27 -0.78
CA ASP A 129 -8.49 -1.47 -0.10
C ASP A 129 -7.20 -1.14 0.67
N PHE A 130 -7.28 -1.10 1.98
CA PHE A 130 -6.15 -0.77 2.85
C PHE A 130 -5.19 -1.94 3.06
N SER A 131 -5.59 -3.18 2.74
CA SER A 131 -4.70 -4.34 2.75
C SER A 131 -3.60 -4.24 1.69
N MET A 132 -3.86 -3.46 0.63
CA MET A 132 -2.94 -3.22 -0.49
C MET A 132 -1.97 -2.05 -0.28
N ILE A 133 -1.93 -1.48 0.90
CA ILE A 133 -1.07 -0.33 1.20
C ILE A 133 -0.06 -0.75 2.26
N PRO A 134 1.21 -1.02 1.89
CA PRO A 134 2.25 -1.34 2.87
C PRO A 134 2.50 -0.15 3.80
N SER A 135 2.46 -0.37 5.11
CA SER A 135 2.67 0.71 6.09
C SER A 135 4.06 1.34 5.96
N TYR A 136 5.07 0.55 5.59
CA TYR A 136 6.44 1.00 5.37
C TYR A 136 6.62 2.00 4.20
N PHE A 137 5.66 2.08 3.27
CA PHE A 137 5.68 3.08 2.20
C PHE A 137 5.25 4.46 2.68
N ILE A 138 4.53 4.54 3.78
CA ILE A 138 3.95 5.77 4.30
C ILE A 138 4.85 6.34 5.38
N ASP A 139 5.17 7.63 5.32
CA ASP A 139 5.99 8.32 6.30
C ASP A 139 5.15 9.12 7.31
N ASP A 140 3.90 9.46 6.94
CA ASP A 140 2.98 10.17 7.81
C ASP A 140 1.55 9.80 7.42
N ALA A 141 0.74 9.44 8.39
CA ALA A 141 -0.67 9.17 8.18
C ALA A 141 -1.51 9.88 9.23
N SER A 142 -2.68 10.33 8.84
CA SER A 142 -3.63 10.95 9.77
C SER A 142 -5.08 10.72 9.35
N LEU A 143 -5.94 10.65 10.35
CA LEU A 143 -7.39 10.58 10.21
C LEU A 143 -7.97 11.97 10.52
N LEU A 144 -8.80 12.48 9.63
CA LEU A 144 -9.61 13.66 9.83
C LEU A 144 -11.07 13.21 9.92
N HIS A 145 -11.69 13.45 11.08
CA HIS A 145 -13.04 13.00 11.36
C HIS A 145 -14.07 14.04 10.95
N GLY A 146 -15.18 13.58 10.33
CA GLY A 146 -16.34 14.41 10.03
C GLY A 146 -16.15 15.34 8.82
N THR A 147 -16.92 16.42 8.80
CA THR A 147 -17.02 17.37 7.67
C THR A 147 -15.77 18.21 7.42
N SER A 148 -14.79 18.13 8.28
CA SER A 148 -13.48 18.79 8.07
C SER A 148 -12.72 18.31 6.83
N SER A 149 -13.11 17.17 6.27
CA SER A 149 -12.65 16.69 4.98
C SER A 149 -13.16 17.52 3.79
N VAL A 150 -14.15 18.39 3.98
CA VAL A 150 -14.72 19.26 2.94
C VAL A 150 -13.68 20.23 2.36
N ASN A 151 -12.68 20.61 3.14
CA ASN A 151 -11.61 21.50 2.70
C ASN A 151 -10.52 20.78 1.87
N GLU A 152 -10.60 19.46 1.76
CA GLU A 152 -9.75 18.66 0.87
C GLU A 152 -10.54 18.31 -0.39
N THR A 153 -9.87 18.21 -1.51
CA THR A 153 -10.49 17.98 -2.82
C THR A 153 -11.36 16.72 -2.82
N GLY A 154 -12.68 16.90 -2.95
CA GLY A 154 -13.63 15.83 -3.15
C GLY A 154 -14.53 15.43 -1.98
N GLY A 155 -14.41 16.06 -0.81
CA GLY A 155 -15.32 15.94 0.34
C GLY A 155 -15.81 14.53 0.70
N GLY A 156 -15.26 13.90 1.73
CA GLY A 156 -15.81 12.66 2.29
C GLY A 156 -16.83 12.96 3.39
N LEU A 157 -18.06 12.45 3.30
CA LEU A 157 -19.09 12.61 4.35
C LEU A 157 -18.69 11.90 5.65
N GLY A 158 -17.94 10.78 5.55
CA GLY A 158 -17.52 10.00 6.72
C GLY A 158 -16.26 10.55 7.37
N GLY A 159 -15.26 10.85 6.59
CA GLY A 159 -13.94 11.29 7.03
C GLY A 159 -12.87 11.13 5.96
N LEU A 160 -11.65 11.49 6.31
CA LEU A 160 -10.49 11.44 5.41
C LEU A 160 -9.34 10.67 6.07
N VAL A 161 -8.77 9.72 5.33
CA VAL A 161 -7.47 9.12 5.62
C VAL A 161 -6.43 9.79 4.73
N LYS A 162 -5.54 10.56 5.35
CA LYS A 162 -4.47 11.29 4.66
C LYS A 162 -3.16 10.56 4.86
N MET A 163 -2.51 10.18 3.77
CA MET A 163 -1.22 9.53 3.77
C MET A 163 -0.23 10.36 2.97
N THR A 164 0.97 10.48 3.47
CA THR A 164 2.04 11.22 2.79
C THR A 164 3.35 10.46 2.84
N THR A 165 4.12 10.62 1.78
CA THR A 165 5.53 10.26 1.73
C THR A 165 6.36 11.53 1.80
N LYS A 166 7.52 11.45 2.45
CA LYS A 166 8.38 12.60 2.72
C LYS A 166 9.78 12.34 2.18
N PRO A 167 10.50 13.40 1.78
CA PRO A 167 11.91 13.25 1.46
C PRO A 167 12.65 12.65 2.64
N ALA A 168 13.67 11.86 2.34
CA ALA A 168 14.44 11.15 3.35
C ALA A 168 15.25 12.10 4.27
N ASN A 169 15.43 13.38 3.87
CA ASN A 169 16.35 14.33 4.49
C ASN A 169 17.72 13.69 4.78
N ALA A 170 18.15 12.82 3.84
CA ALA A 170 19.42 12.12 3.92
C ALA A 170 20.55 13.10 3.55
N ASP A 171 21.73 12.89 4.14
CA ASP A 171 22.98 13.47 3.69
C ASP A 171 23.89 12.33 3.22
N GLY A 172 24.20 12.30 1.93
CA GLY A 172 24.91 11.20 1.29
C GLY A 172 23.98 10.02 0.92
N PHE A 173 24.57 8.84 0.81
CA PHE A 173 23.89 7.61 0.41
C PHE A 173 23.45 6.80 1.63
N GLY A 174 22.23 6.28 1.61
CA GLY A 174 21.68 5.37 2.60
C GLY A 174 21.04 4.14 1.98
N LEU A 175 21.19 3.00 2.64
CA LEU A 175 20.57 1.73 2.30
C LEU A 175 19.87 1.15 3.52
N GLN A 176 18.62 0.74 3.35
CA GLN A 176 17.87 -0.04 4.33
C GLN A 176 17.27 -1.26 3.65
N TYR A 177 17.53 -2.43 4.20
CA TYR A 177 16.91 -3.68 3.78
C TYR A 177 16.32 -4.38 4.99
N ILE A 178 15.09 -4.86 4.86
CA ILE A 178 14.39 -5.60 5.91
C ILE A 178 13.75 -6.81 5.26
N GLN A 179 13.88 -7.97 5.91
CA GLN A 179 13.22 -9.20 5.53
C GLN A 179 12.36 -9.70 6.67
N GLY A 180 11.10 -10.02 6.38
CA GLY A 180 10.16 -10.68 7.25
C GLY A 180 9.87 -12.09 6.77
N VAL A 181 9.79 -13.03 7.70
CA VAL A 181 9.38 -14.41 7.45
C VAL A 181 8.26 -14.73 8.43
N GLY A 182 7.18 -15.26 7.93
CA GLY A 182 5.99 -15.56 8.73
C GLY A 182 5.47 -16.97 8.51
N SER A 183 4.42 -17.32 9.25
CA SER A 183 3.68 -18.58 9.10
C SER A 183 3.14 -18.72 7.67
N PHE A 184 2.87 -19.96 7.27
CA PHE A 184 2.30 -20.29 5.95
C PHE A 184 3.17 -19.82 4.79
N ASN A 185 4.50 -19.97 4.93
CA ASN A 185 5.50 -19.56 3.95
C ASN A 185 5.32 -18.11 3.47
N SER A 186 5.03 -17.21 4.41
CA SER A 186 4.93 -15.78 4.13
C SER A 186 6.31 -15.15 4.11
N PHE A 187 6.59 -14.35 3.09
CA PHE A 187 7.82 -13.60 2.91
C PHE A 187 7.49 -12.15 2.59
N ASP A 188 8.06 -11.25 3.35
CA ASP A 188 7.92 -9.80 3.17
C ASP A 188 9.33 -9.21 3.04
N GLU A 189 9.60 -8.50 1.96
CA GLU A 189 10.88 -7.85 1.70
C GLU A 189 10.68 -6.36 1.47
N PHE A 190 11.52 -5.56 2.11
CA PHE A 190 11.56 -4.11 1.94
C PHE A 190 12.98 -3.65 1.64
N LEU A 191 13.11 -2.87 0.60
CA LEU A 191 14.34 -2.18 0.22
C LEU A 191 14.08 -0.69 0.13
N ARG A 192 14.96 0.11 0.75
CA ARG A 192 14.98 1.55 0.59
C ARG A 192 16.40 2.01 0.29
N LEU A 193 16.56 2.72 -0.81
CA LEU A 193 17.76 3.43 -1.19
C LEU A 193 17.48 4.93 -1.05
N THR A 194 18.40 5.66 -0.43
CA THR A 194 18.28 7.12 -0.29
C THR A 194 19.58 7.77 -0.73
N TYR A 195 19.42 8.92 -1.35
CA TYR A 195 20.55 9.81 -1.63
C TYR A 195 20.12 11.25 -1.40
N GLY A 196 20.96 12.01 -0.72
CA GLY A 196 20.69 13.40 -0.44
C GLY A 196 21.92 14.28 -0.46
N ASN A 197 21.70 15.52 -0.88
CA ASN A 197 22.65 16.61 -0.77
C ASN A 197 21.87 17.92 -0.56
N ARG A 198 22.57 19.06 -0.60
CA ARG A 198 21.94 20.37 -0.39
C ARG A 198 20.76 20.66 -1.33
N HIS A 199 20.77 20.15 -2.55
CA HIS A 199 19.76 20.45 -3.58
C HIS A 199 18.84 19.27 -3.85
N TRP A 200 19.34 18.05 -3.82
CA TRP A 200 18.62 16.84 -4.19
C TRP A 200 18.33 15.97 -2.99
N GLN A 201 17.12 15.44 -2.95
CA GLN A 201 16.72 14.34 -2.06
C GLN A 201 16.01 13.28 -2.92
N VAL A 202 16.57 12.09 -2.98
CA VAL A 202 16.06 10.98 -3.78
C VAL A 202 15.83 9.78 -2.87
N SER A 203 14.71 9.10 -3.04
CA SER A 203 14.38 7.87 -2.33
C SER A 203 13.74 6.87 -3.29
N THR A 204 14.25 5.66 -3.28
CA THR A 204 13.66 4.52 -4.00
C THR A 204 13.26 3.49 -2.97
N ARG A 205 12.00 3.03 -3.02
CA ARG A 205 11.49 1.99 -2.12
C ARG A 205 10.88 0.86 -2.93
N ALA A 206 11.11 -0.36 -2.51
CA ALA A 206 10.47 -1.54 -3.06
C ALA A 206 9.94 -2.43 -1.93
N VAL A 207 8.76 -3.00 -2.12
CA VAL A 207 8.19 -4.04 -1.25
C VAL A 207 7.80 -5.22 -2.12
N LEU A 208 8.15 -6.41 -1.68
CA LEU A 208 7.63 -7.66 -2.19
C LEU A 208 7.02 -8.43 -1.02
N SER A 209 5.76 -8.83 -1.18
CA SER A 209 5.04 -9.62 -0.18
C SER A 209 4.39 -10.82 -0.86
N THR A 210 4.68 -12.02 -0.38
CA THR A 210 4.16 -13.26 -0.97
C THR A 210 3.78 -14.27 0.11
N SER A 211 2.70 -15.01 -0.11
CA SER A 211 2.36 -16.16 0.70
C SER A 211 1.38 -17.07 -0.05
N PRO A 212 1.48 -18.40 0.08
CA PRO A 212 0.40 -19.31 -0.28
C PRO A 212 -0.80 -19.19 0.68
N ASN A 213 -0.61 -18.65 1.89
CA ASN A 213 -1.65 -18.38 2.88
C ASN A 213 -2.58 -19.59 3.13
N ASN A 214 -1.99 -20.77 3.15
CA ASN A 214 -2.63 -22.07 3.24
C ASN A 214 -2.80 -22.55 4.67
N TYR A 215 -3.31 -21.68 5.55
CA TYR A 215 -3.56 -22.04 6.95
C TYR A 215 -4.63 -23.15 7.07
N THR A 216 -4.51 -23.95 8.13
CA THR A 216 -5.50 -24.96 8.49
C THR A 216 -6.54 -24.36 9.45
N TYR A 217 -7.78 -24.79 9.31
CA TYR A 217 -8.89 -24.36 10.17
C TYR A 217 -9.85 -25.53 10.44
N SER A 218 -10.55 -25.48 11.57
CA SER A 218 -11.65 -26.41 11.86
C SER A 218 -12.90 -25.94 11.13
N ASN A 219 -13.43 -26.75 10.20
CA ASN A 219 -14.61 -26.40 9.44
C ASN A 219 -15.87 -26.71 10.24
N HIS A 220 -16.44 -25.70 10.90
CA HIS A 220 -17.64 -25.85 11.71
C HIS A 220 -18.94 -25.98 10.91
N ASP A 221 -18.90 -25.76 9.59
CA ASP A 221 -20.06 -25.93 8.70
C ASP A 221 -20.21 -27.38 8.21
N LYS A 222 -19.18 -28.21 8.44
CA LYS A 222 -19.13 -29.61 8.05
C LYS A 222 -18.93 -30.48 9.28
N LYS A 223 -19.87 -31.41 9.51
CA LYS A 223 -19.73 -32.46 10.53
C LYS A 223 -19.46 -33.79 9.87
N GLU A 224 -18.44 -34.49 10.31
CA GLU A 224 -18.15 -35.86 9.91
C GLU A 224 -18.49 -36.82 11.05
N ASN A 225 -19.09 -37.95 10.71
CA ASN A 225 -19.53 -38.96 11.64
C ASN A 225 -18.45 -40.03 11.78
N ILE A 226 -18.22 -40.48 13.02
CA ILE A 226 -17.46 -41.68 13.30
C ILE A 226 -18.45 -42.83 13.51
N TYR A 227 -18.25 -43.94 12.81
CA TYR A 227 -19.12 -45.10 12.83
C TYR A 227 -18.46 -46.26 13.57
N ASP A 228 -19.28 -47.05 14.27
CA ASP A 228 -18.87 -48.36 14.79
C ASP A 228 -18.87 -49.46 13.69
N GLU A 229 -18.49 -50.69 14.07
CA GLU A 229 -18.47 -51.84 13.16
C GLU A 229 -19.86 -52.18 12.59
N ASN A 230 -20.93 -51.71 13.24
CA ASN A 230 -22.33 -51.91 12.86
C ASN A 230 -22.91 -50.70 12.08
N MET A 231 -22.07 -49.75 11.66
CA MET A 231 -22.46 -48.51 10.97
C MET A 231 -23.34 -47.57 11.82
N ASN A 232 -23.30 -47.67 13.15
CA ASN A 232 -23.95 -46.70 14.03
C ASN A 232 -23.01 -45.51 14.24
N ILE A 233 -23.55 -44.31 14.30
CA ILE A 233 -22.78 -43.12 14.63
C ILE A 233 -22.43 -43.15 16.12
N ILE A 234 -21.15 -43.19 16.47
CA ILE A 234 -20.66 -43.19 17.84
C ILE A 234 -20.11 -41.83 18.29
N ASP A 235 -19.68 -41.00 17.32
CA ASP A 235 -19.18 -39.65 17.61
C ASP A 235 -19.25 -38.78 16.35
N GLN A 236 -19.05 -37.48 16.52
CA GLN A 236 -19.02 -36.48 15.45
C GLN A 236 -17.88 -35.51 15.70
N TYR A 237 -17.17 -35.14 14.65
CA TYR A 237 -16.11 -34.13 14.71
C TYR A 237 -16.19 -33.13 13.57
N TYR A 238 -15.54 -31.97 13.78
CA TYR A 238 -15.35 -30.97 12.72
C TYR A 238 -14.01 -31.24 12.04
N PRO A 239 -14.00 -31.48 10.72
CA PRO A 239 -12.76 -31.75 10.00
C PRO A 239 -11.84 -30.53 10.00
N ILE A 240 -10.53 -30.81 10.04
CA ILE A 240 -9.51 -29.78 9.81
C ILE A 240 -9.27 -29.74 8.32
N GLU A 241 -9.50 -28.57 7.75
CA GLU A 241 -9.30 -28.30 6.32
C GLU A 241 -8.24 -27.23 6.10
N GLU A 242 -7.64 -27.21 4.94
CA GLU A 242 -6.65 -26.22 4.52
C GLU A 242 -7.35 -25.13 3.67
N ASN A 243 -6.96 -23.87 3.86
CA ASN A 243 -7.42 -22.77 3.00
C ASN A 243 -6.94 -23.02 1.57
N LYS A 244 -7.86 -23.19 0.65
CA LYS A 244 -7.57 -23.61 -0.74
C LYS A 244 -7.34 -22.46 -1.70
N SER A 245 -7.69 -21.23 -1.32
CA SER A 245 -7.62 -20.06 -2.21
C SER A 245 -7.35 -18.81 -1.37
N GLY A 246 -6.11 -18.53 -1.14
CA GLY A 246 -5.69 -17.39 -0.32
C GLY A 246 -4.32 -16.88 -0.70
N ALA A 247 -3.69 -17.49 -1.70
CA ALA A 247 -2.36 -17.11 -2.15
C ALA A 247 -2.34 -15.68 -2.68
N TYR A 248 -1.28 -14.95 -2.35
CA TYR A 248 -1.09 -13.59 -2.85
C TYR A 248 0.36 -13.31 -3.19
N GLN A 249 0.53 -12.34 -4.08
CA GLN A 249 1.80 -11.81 -4.48
C GLN A 249 1.61 -10.32 -4.78
N ASP A 250 2.23 -9.46 -3.95
CA ASP A 250 2.15 -8.01 -4.04
C ASP A 250 3.53 -7.42 -4.24
N PHE A 251 3.67 -6.61 -5.26
CA PHE A 251 4.88 -5.84 -5.55
C PHE A 251 4.56 -4.36 -5.59
N HIS A 252 5.31 -3.56 -4.85
CA HIS A 252 5.22 -2.10 -4.84
C HIS A 252 6.60 -1.50 -5.12
N PHE A 253 6.60 -0.48 -5.95
CA PHE A 253 7.78 0.31 -6.24
C PHE A 253 7.45 1.79 -6.14
N LEU A 254 8.19 2.54 -5.33
CA LEU A 254 8.02 3.97 -5.13
C LEU A 254 9.33 4.68 -5.40
N GLN A 255 9.31 5.60 -6.36
CA GLN A 255 10.40 6.52 -6.66
C GLN A 255 10.01 7.93 -6.23
N GLU A 256 10.88 8.57 -5.47
CA GLU A 256 10.73 9.94 -5.04
C GLU A 256 11.98 10.74 -5.39
N ALA A 257 11.79 11.94 -5.89
CA ALA A 257 12.86 12.88 -6.14
C ALA A 257 12.39 14.29 -5.81
N TYR A 258 13.20 15.02 -5.03
CA TYR A 258 12.92 16.40 -4.68
C TYR A 258 14.13 17.25 -4.98
N TYR A 259 13.89 18.41 -5.58
CA TYR A 259 14.92 19.39 -5.93
C TYR A 259 14.63 20.75 -5.27
N ASN A 260 15.58 21.24 -4.49
CA ASN A 260 15.53 22.54 -3.85
C ASN A 260 16.47 23.52 -4.57
N THR A 261 15.93 24.59 -5.11
CA THR A 261 16.75 25.57 -5.86
C THR A 261 17.61 26.46 -4.99
N GLY A 262 17.38 26.49 -3.66
CA GLY A 262 18.01 27.44 -2.73
C GLY A 262 17.36 28.82 -2.72
N THR A 263 16.43 29.11 -3.65
CA THR A 263 15.73 30.41 -3.78
C THR A 263 14.28 30.36 -3.27
N GLY A 264 13.94 29.31 -2.50
CA GLY A 264 12.61 29.11 -1.94
C GLY A 264 11.69 28.24 -2.80
N HIS A 265 12.15 27.77 -3.97
CA HIS A 265 11.39 26.82 -4.80
C HIS A 265 11.81 25.39 -4.50
N ARG A 266 10.81 24.51 -4.41
CA ARG A 266 11.00 23.07 -4.30
C ARG A 266 10.15 22.36 -5.34
N LEU A 267 10.78 21.50 -6.11
CA LEU A 267 10.12 20.60 -7.05
C LEU A 267 10.10 19.21 -6.46
N GLY A 268 9.02 18.47 -6.62
CA GLY A 268 8.87 17.10 -6.17
C GLY A 268 8.25 16.22 -7.23
N LEU A 269 8.80 15.01 -7.39
CA LEU A 269 8.25 13.93 -8.20
C LEU A 269 8.07 12.72 -7.29
N ASN A 270 6.87 12.15 -7.27
CA ASN A 270 6.57 10.89 -6.61
C ASN A 270 5.89 9.97 -7.61
N ALA A 271 6.41 8.77 -7.82
CA ALA A 271 5.87 7.78 -8.72
C ALA A 271 5.76 6.43 -8.01
N TRP A 272 4.54 5.92 -7.86
CA TRP A 272 4.23 4.68 -7.15
C TRP A 272 3.59 3.69 -8.11
N TYR A 273 4.25 2.56 -8.33
CA TYR A 273 3.75 1.44 -9.11
C TYR A 273 3.36 0.28 -8.19
N ILE A 274 2.24 -0.36 -8.50
CA ILE A 274 1.67 -1.49 -7.76
C ILE A 274 1.37 -2.59 -8.76
N GLN A 275 1.76 -3.81 -8.45
CA GLN A 275 1.33 -5.02 -9.15
C GLN A 275 0.95 -6.06 -8.13
N SER A 276 -0.30 -6.52 -8.20
CA SER A 276 -0.86 -7.51 -7.29
C SER A 276 -1.53 -8.65 -8.03
N LYS A 277 -1.36 -9.85 -7.50
CA LYS A 277 -2.16 -11.04 -7.84
C LYS A 277 -2.63 -11.67 -6.54
N ARG A 278 -3.93 -11.83 -6.40
CA ARG A 278 -4.54 -12.40 -5.20
C ARG A 278 -5.55 -13.47 -5.58
N GLU A 279 -5.52 -14.57 -4.86
CA GLU A 279 -6.62 -15.52 -4.82
C GLU A 279 -7.62 -15.04 -3.76
N LEU A 280 -8.90 -15.11 -4.08
CA LEU A 280 -9.97 -14.72 -3.18
C LEU A 280 -10.62 -15.97 -2.61
N PRO A 281 -10.59 -16.16 -1.27
CA PRO A 281 -11.25 -17.30 -0.65
C PRO A 281 -12.76 -17.22 -0.87
N MET A 282 -13.38 -18.38 -1.03
CA MET A 282 -14.83 -18.53 -1.08
C MET A 282 -15.37 -18.84 0.33
N LEU A 283 -16.68 -18.80 0.50
CA LEU A 283 -17.31 -19.27 1.72
C LEU A 283 -17.11 -20.78 1.87
N THR A 284 -16.98 -21.25 3.11
CA THR A 284 -16.79 -22.69 3.42
C THR A 284 -17.87 -23.57 2.82
N THR A 285 -19.10 -23.08 2.73
CA THR A 285 -20.23 -23.74 2.08
C THR A 285 -20.03 -23.98 0.59
N ASP A 286 -19.25 -23.12 -0.07
CA ASP A 286 -19.03 -23.20 -1.52
C ASP A 286 -17.99 -24.29 -1.89
N TYR A 287 -17.24 -24.79 -0.89
CA TYR A 287 -16.28 -25.89 -1.05
C TYR A 287 -16.93 -27.28 -0.91
N ALA A 288 -18.23 -27.37 -0.59
CA ALA A 288 -18.90 -28.62 -0.25
C ALA A 288 -18.83 -29.68 -1.35
N ASP A 289 -18.79 -29.26 -2.61
CA ASP A 289 -18.85 -30.17 -3.77
C ASP A 289 -17.48 -30.66 -4.26
N ASN A 290 -16.37 -30.30 -3.58
CA ASN A 290 -15.00 -30.65 -3.96
C ASN A 290 -14.62 -30.27 -5.42
N THR A 291 -15.39 -29.41 -6.06
CA THR A 291 -15.12 -28.91 -7.41
C THR A 291 -13.94 -27.95 -7.41
N ALA A 292 -12.98 -28.17 -8.31
CA ALA A 292 -11.87 -27.24 -8.49
C ALA A 292 -12.38 -25.87 -8.98
N PHE A 293 -11.81 -24.80 -8.45
CA PHE A 293 -12.14 -23.45 -8.88
C PHE A 293 -10.87 -22.57 -8.92
N GLU A 294 -10.93 -21.51 -9.70
CA GLU A 294 -9.95 -20.43 -9.75
C GLU A 294 -10.70 -19.11 -9.49
N ASN A 295 -10.35 -18.40 -8.44
CA ASN A 295 -10.95 -17.13 -8.05
C ASN A 295 -9.83 -16.13 -7.83
N VAL A 296 -9.46 -15.37 -8.88
CA VAL A 296 -8.23 -14.58 -8.92
C VAL A 296 -8.52 -13.14 -9.30
N GLN A 297 -7.98 -12.22 -8.52
CA GLN A 297 -7.92 -10.80 -8.83
C GLN A 297 -6.48 -10.39 -9.15
N ARG A 298 -6.31 -9.61 -10.21
CA ARG A 298 -5.04 -8.99 -10.61
C ARG A 298 -5.23 -7.49 -10.69
N GLU A 299 -4.27 -6.76 -10.18
CA GLU A 299 -4.26 -5.30 -10.22
C GLU A 299 -2.92 -4.78 -10.69
N GLN A 300 -2.93 -3.75 -11.53
CA GLN A 300 -1.78 -2.95 -11.89
C GLN A 300 -2.18 -1.49 -11.76
N THR A 301 -1.50 -0.76 -10.88
CA THR A 301 -1.80 0.64 -10.63
C THR A 301 -0.51 1.46 -10.71
N PHE A 302 -0.56 2.55 -11.43
CA PHE A 302 0.47 3.59 -11.44
C PHE A 302 -0.10 4.89 -10.88
N ARG A 303 0.60 5.52 -9.96
CA ARG A 303 0.26 6.81 -9.37
C ARG A 303 1.46 7.74 -9.49
N GLY A 304 1.29 8.87 -10.14
CA GLY A 304 2.31 9.90 -10.29
C GLY A 304 1.84 11.23 -9.74
N VAL A 305 2.69 11.92 -8.98
CA VAL A 305 2.45 13.27 -8.45
C VAL A 305 3.66 14.14 -8.74
N LEU A 306 3.43 15.25 -9.40
CA LEU A 306 4.37 16.36 -9.53
C LEU A 306 3.94 17.47 -8.57
N SER A 307 4.86 18.00 -7.81
CA SER A 307 4.62 19.12 -6.90
C SER A 307 5.61 20.25 -7.12
N TRP A 308 5.13 21.46 -6.97
CA TRP A 308 5.93 22.66 -6.92
C TRP A 308 5.49 23.50 -5.73
N ASP A 309 6.41 23.74 -4.81
CA ASP A 309 6.20 24.61 -3.66
C ASP A 309 7.13 25.83 -3.79
N PHE A 310 6.58 27.00 -3.57
CA PHE A 310 7.32 28.26 -3.44
C PHE A 310 7.05 28.87 -2.07
N LEU A 311 8.11 29.07 -1.31
CA LEU A 311 8.04 29.66 0.02
C LEU A 311 8.92 30.89 0.08
N ARG A 312 8.34 32.03 0.37
CA ARG A 312 9.00 33.30 0.67
C ARG A 312 8.35 33.89 1.93
N SER A 313 9.03 34.76 2.64
CA SER A 313 8.66 35.22 4.00
C SER A 313 7.17 35.54 4.23
N GLN A 314 6.44 35.97 3.22
CA GLN A 314 5.02 36.36 3.30
C GLN A 314 4.09 35.55 2.38
N TYR A 315 4.65 34.78 1.46
CA TYR A 315 3.88 34.06 0.44
C TYR A 315 4.25 32.58 0.43
N LYS A 316 3.22 31.73 0.40
CA LYS A 316 3.35 30.32 0.13
C LYS A 316 2.46 30.01 -1.08
N VAL A 317 3.04 29.52 -2.15
CA VAL A 317 2.34 29.02 -3.32
C VAL A 317 2.68 27.54 -3.46
N ALA A 318 1.67 26.74 -3.70
CA ALA A 318 1.83 25.31 -3.97
C ALA A 318 1.00 24.92 -5.19
N ALA A 319 1.60 24.15 -6.09
CA ALA A 319 0.90 23.56 -7.21
C ALA A 319 1.21 22.05 -7.26
N LYS A 320 0.21 21.25 -7.59
CA LYS A 320 0.33 19.81 -7.74
C LYS A 320 -0.42 19.36 -9.00
N ALA A 321 0.17 18.42 -9.70
CA ALA A 321 -0.47 17.68 -10.78
C ALA A 321 -0.29 16.19 -10.52
N GLY A 322 -1.33 15.41 -10.73
CA GLY A 322 -1.31 13.97 -10.48
C GLY A 322 -1.99 13.19 -11.58
N TYR A 323 -1.53 11.96 -11.75
CA TYR A 323 -2.11 11.00 -12.69
C TYR A 323 -2.15 9.62 -12.06
N ILE A 324 -3.29 8.94 -12.22
CA ILE A 324 -3.49 7.56 -11.81
C ILE A 324 -3.95 6.75 -13.02
N TYR A 325 -3.26 5.64 -13.25
CA TYR A 325 -3.73 4.56 -14.12
C TYR A 325 -4.00 3.34 -13.26
N THR A 326 -5.18 2.76 -13.36
CA THR A 326 -5.55 1.51 -12.69
C THR A 326 -6.10 0.52 -13.71
N TYR A 327 -5.50 -0.67 -13.75
CA TYR A 327 -6.04 -1.83 -14.43
C TYR A 327 -6.39 -2.88 -13.40
N MET A 328 -7.60 -3.40 -13.45
CA MET A 328 -8.08 -4.48 -12.60
C MET A 328 -8.70 -5.58 -13.45
N ALA A 329 -8.31 -6.81 -13.17
CA ALA A 329 -8.83 -8.01 -13.79
C ALA A 329 -9.33 -8.96 -12.70
N TYR A 330 -10.52 -9.49 -12.87
CA TYR A 330 -11.09 -10.50 -12.01
C TYR A 330 -11.54 -11.70 -12.85
N ASP A 331 -11.12 -12.90 -12.45
CA ASP A 331 -11.44 -14.16 -13.10
C ASP A 331 -11.99 -15.12 -12.06
N TYR A 332 -13.21 -15.60 -12.28
CA TYR A 332 -13.79 -16.72 -11.55
C TYR A 332 -14.09 -17.85 -12.52
N LYS A 333 -13.46 -19.00 -12.30
CA LYS A 333 -13.64 -20.23 -13.08
C LYS A 333 -14.01 -21.37 -12.15
N ARG A 334 -14.80 -22.31 -12.64
CA ARG A 334 -15.18 -23.52 -11.92
C ARG A 334 -15.04 -24.73 -12.84
N ASP A 335 -14.64 -25.87 -12.27
CA ASP A 335 -14.69 -27.15 -12.98
C ASP A 335 -16.14 -27.54 -13.20
N VAL A 336 -16.50 -27.74 -14.44
CA VAL A 336 -17.85 -28.17 -14.86
C VAL A 336 -17.92 -29.68 -15.16
N GLY A 337 -16.86 -30.38 -14.84
CA GLY A 337 -16.72 -31.84 -15.01
C GLY A 337 -15.51 -32.20 -15.87
N ASN A 338 -14.93 -33.37 -15.59
CA ASN A 338 -13.78 -33.92 -16.31
C ASN A 338 -12.53 -33.02 -16.34
N GLY A 339 -12.33 -32.16 -15.33
CA GLY A 339 -11.22 -31.22 -15.28
C GLY A 339 -11.35 -30.04 -16.26
N THR A 340 -12.55 -29.80 -16.80
CA THR A 340 -12.80 -28.67 -17.71
C THR A 340 -13.17 -27.42 -16.91
N MET A 341 -12.29 -26.43 -16.93
CA MET A 341 -12.52 -25.13 -16.26
C MET A 341 -13.35 -24.19 -17.14
N ALA A 342 -14.57 -23.89 -16.72
CA ALA A 342 -15.43 -22.91 -17.39
C ALA A 342 -15.32 -21.52 -16.73
N ASN A 343 -15.30 -20.47 -17.54
CA ASN A 343 -15.36 -19.10 -17.07
C ASN A 343 -16.78 -18.79 -16.57
N MET A 344 -16.93 -18.57 -15.26
CA MET A 344 -18.19 -18.14 -14.64
C MET A 344 -18.33 -16.63 -14.61
N THR A 345 -17.24 -15.94 -14.32
CA THR A 345 -17.19 -14.46 -14.30
C THR A 345 -15.84 -14.00 -14.80
N GLU A 346 -15.86 -13.03 -15.68
CA GLU A 346 -14.69 -12.34 -16.17
C GLU A 346 -14.97 -10.82 -16.14
N SER A 347 -14.14 -10.07 -15.46
CA SER A 347 -14.25 -8.62 -15.39
C SER A 347 -12.90 -7.97 -15.68
N ARG A 348 -12.92 -6.92 -16.50
CA ARG A 348 -11.74 -6.12 -16.85
C ARG A 348 -12.09 -4.64 -16.75
N SER A 349 -11.26 -3.89 -16.05
CA SER A 349 -11.44 -2.45 -15.88
C SER A 349 -10.14 -1.73 -16.17
N LYS A 350 -10.23 -0.60 -16.85
CA LYS A 350 -9.14 0.35 -17.07
C LYS A 350 -9.64 1.74 -16.77
N VAL A 351 -9.00 2.42 -15.82
CA VAL A 351 -9.38 3.77 -15.41
C VAL A 351 -8.15 4.68 -15.41
N ASN A 352 -8.34 5.86 -15.96
CA ASN A 352 -7.36 6.95 -15.95
C ASN A 352 -7.97 8.13 -15.18
N THR A 353 -7.22 8.70 -14.26
CA THR A 353 -7.64 9.87 -13.48
C THR A 353 -6.53 10.91 -13.51
N ALA A 354 -6.88 12.13 -13.88
CA ALA A 354 -5.97 13.27 -13.81
C ALA A 354 -6.42 14.21 -12.69
N TYR A 355 -5.47 14.86 -12.05
CA TYR A 355 -5.67 15.74 -10.92
C TYR A 355 -4.77 16.97 -11.04
N ALA A 356 -5.30 18.14 -10.71
CA ALA A 356 -4.53 19.38 -10.61
C ALA A 356 -5.05 20.24 -9.46
N GLN A 357 -4.15 20.83 -8.70
CA GLN A 357 -4.44 21.71 -7.58
C GLN A 357 -3.42 22.85 -7.53
N ALA A 358 -3.89 24.05 -7.20
CA ALA A 358 -3.03 25.20 -6.89
C ALA A 358 -3.57 25.91 -5.62
N GLU A 359 -2.68 26.38 -4.78
CA GLU A 359 -2.94 27.11 -3.51
C GLU A 359 -2.02 28.32 -3.41
#